data_caa365c936d856b13a135281a68def7e
#
_entry.id   caa365c936d856b13a135281a68def7e
#
_cell.length_a   1.000
_cell.length_b   1.000
_cell.length_c   1.000
_cell.angle_alpha   90.00
_cell.angle_beta   90.00
_cell.angle_gamma   90.00
#
_symmetry.space_group_name_H-M   'P 1'
#
loop_
_entity.id
_entity.type
_entity.pdbx_description
1 polymer ?
#
loop_
_entity_poly.entity_id
_entity_poly.type
_entity_poly.pdbx_seq_one_letter_code
_entity_poly.pdbx_strand_id
1 'polypeptide(L)'
;TEDDAKYNHEAVIRLITRLIFVWFLKQKKLIPGEFFEEKAIAEKFIENFDPHSTDSLFYDPKQSKYYRLILQNLFFAMLNRPIKDEESGNDENRRFVTDRRYKGVSTDYNINNLLRYRSEFKDGGADRLLELANSQVPFLSGGLFECLDDKDNGMYYDGFSERKASLEQLSFPDYFFFGE
;
A
#
# COMPACT_ATOMS: atom_id res chain seq x y z
N THR A 1 22.31 -14.18 -0.95
CA THR A 1 22.54 -15.08 0.19
C THR A 1 21.34 -15.97 0.42
N GLU A 2 21.47 -17.04 1.20
CA GLU A 2 20.34 -17.92 1.60
C GLU A 2 19.27 -17.15 2.39
N ASP A 3 19.71 -16.18 3.17
CA ASP A 3 18.83 -15.28 3.92
C ASP A 3 18.01 -14.35 3.01
N ASP A 4 18.60 -13.85 1.93
CA ASP A 4 17.89 -13.00 0.97
C ASP A 4 16.80 -13.78 0.24
N ALA A 5 17.07 -15.04 -0.11
CA ALA A 5 16.08 -15.90 -0.77
C ALA A 5 14.90 -16.19 0.16
N LYS A 6 15.16 -16.52 1.42
CA LYS A 6 14.11 -16.73 2.43
C LYS A 6 13.27 -15.48 2.63
N TYR A 7 13.93 -14.33 2.76
CA TYR A 7 13.30 -13.02 2.90
C TYR A 7 12.36 -12.72 1.74
N ASN A 8 12.81 -12.90 0.51
CA ASN A 8 12.01 -12.66 -0.69
C ASN A 8 10.80 -13.62 -0.76
N HIS A 9 10.97 -14.88 -0.40
CA HIS A 9 9.88 -15.84 -0.38
C HIS A 9 8.78 -15.43 0.63
N GLU A 10 9.15 -15.01 1.82
CA GLU A 10 8.20 -14.56 2.83
C GLU A 10 7.45 -13.31 2.36
N ALA A 11 8.13 -12.33 1.78
CA ALA A 11 7.52 -11.12 1.25
C ALA A 11 6.50 -11.44 0.13
N VAL A 12 6.84 -12.33 -0.79
CA VAL A 12 5.95 -12.74 -1.88
C VAL A 12 4.73 -13.50 -1.35
N ILE A 13 4.92 -14.46 -0.43
CA ILE A 13 3.81 -15.22 0.17
C ILE A 13 2.84 -14.28 0.87
N ARG A 14 3.35 -13.32 1.64
CA ARG A 14 2.54 -12.32 2.32
C ARG A 14 1.77 -11.45 1.34
N LEU A 15 2.42 -10.99 0.27
CA LEU A 15 1.76 -10.21 -0.77
C LEU A 15 0.62 -11.01 -1.42
N ILE A 16 0.88 -12.24 -1.84
CA ILE A 16 -0.14 -13.09 -2.48
C ILE A 16 -1.33 -13.32 -1.53
N THR A 17 -1.07 -13.64 -0.28
CA THR A 17 -2.12 -13.86 0.73
C THR A 17 -2.99 -12.61 0.91
N ARG A 18 -2.37 -11.43 0.99
CA ARG A 18 -3.10 -10.15 1.07
C ARG A 18 -3.90 -9.87 -0.20
N LEU A 19 -3.34 -10.13 -1.38
CA LEU A 19 -4.03 -9.94 -2.65
C LEU A 19 -5.28 -10.82 -2.78
N ILE A 20 -5.20 -12.09 -2.40
CA ILE A 20 -6.35 -13.00 -2.38
C ILE A 20 -7.44 -12.44 -1.47
N PHE A 21 -7.06 -11.95 -0.30
CA PHE A 21 -8.02 -11.42 0.66
C PHE A 21 -8.66 -10.12 0.19
N VAL A 22 -7.88 -9.16 -0.34
CA VAL A 22 -8.44 -7.90 -0.87
C VAL A 22 -9.27 -8.13 -2.12
N TRP A 23 -8.92 -9.13 -2.95
CA TRP A 23 -9.77 -9.55 -4.05
C TRP A 23 -11.14 -10.02 -3.57
N PHE A 24 -11.18 -10.83 -2.50
CA PHE A 24 -12.44 -11.24 -1.88
C PHE A 24 -13.23 -10.04 -1.35
N LEU A 25 -12.57 -9.10 -0.68
CA LEU A 25 -13.23 -7.86 -0.20
C LEU A 25 -13.78 -7.02 -1.37
N LYS A 26 -13.05 -6.95 -2.48
CA LYS A 26 -13.54 -6.31 -3.72
C LYS A 26 -14.82 -6.98 -4.22
N GLN A 27 -14.86 -8.33 -4.28
CA GLN A 27 -16.07 -9.06 -4.69
C GLN A 27 -17.27 -8.78 -3.76
N LYS A 28 -17.02 -8.54 -2.50
CA LYS A 28 -18.03 -8.13 -1.51
C LYS A 28 -18.35 -6.63 -1.54
N LYS A 29 -17.78 -5.87 -2.47
CA LYS A 29 -17.94 -4.41 -2.61
C LYS A 29 -17.51 -3.64 -1.34
N LEU A 30 -16.56 -4.17 -0.60
CA LEU A 30 -15.97 -3.53 0.58
C LEU A 30 -14.71 -2.72 0.26
N ILE A 31 -14.19 -2.84 -0.95
CA ILE A 31 -13.07 -2.04 -1.47
C ILE A 31 -13.46 -1.52 -2.86
N PRO A 32 -13.15 -0.26 -3.19
CA PRO A 32 -13.41 0.30 -4.51
C PRO A 32 -12.79 -0.52 -5.63
N GLY A 33 -13.58 -0.83 -6.66
CA GLY A 33 -13.10 -1.57 -7.84
C GLY A 33 -11.99 -0.85 -8.57
N GLU A 34 -12.06 0.47 -8.59
CA GLU A 34 -11.08 1.34 -9.24
C GLU A 34 -9.63 1.13 -8.76
N PHE A 35 -9.44 0.63 -7.54
CA PHE A 35 -8.09 0.33 -7.01
C PHE A 35 -7.42 -0.86 -7.73
N PHE A 36 -8.16 -1.63 -8.51
CA PHE A 36 -7.71 -2.84 -9.21
C PHE A 36 -7.90 -2.78 -10.72
N GLU A 37 -8.32 -1.64 -11.24
CA GLU A 37 -8.56 -1.43 -12.66
C GLU A 37 -7.48 -0.53 -13.25
N GLU A 38 -6.66 -1.07 -14.16
CA GLU A 38 -5.56 -0.37 -14.79
C GLU A 38 -5.96 1.01 -15.33
N LYS A 39 -7.06 1.05 -16.09
CA LYS A 39 -7.57 2.30 -16.65
C LYS A 39 -7.92 3.32 -15.58
N ALA A 40 -8.60 2.89 -14.52
CA ALA A 40 -8.97 3.78 -13.42
C ALA A 40 -7.73 4.27 -12.66
N ILE A 41 -6.72 3.43 -12.48
CA ILE A 41 -5.47 3.78 -11.84
C ILE A 41 -4.73 4.85 -12.64
N ALA A 42 -4.58 4.66 -13.95
CA ALA A 42 -3.93 5.60 -14.84
C ALA A 42 -4.68 6.95 -14.94
N GLU A 43 -5.99 6.89 -15.04
CA GLU A 43 -6.81 8.10 -15.22
C GLU A 43 -6.96 8.92 -13.93
N LYS A 44 -7.10 8.24 -12.77
CA LYS A 44 -7.52 8.89 -11.53
C LYS A 44 -6.41 9.10 -10.50
N PHE A 45 -5.39 8.21 -10.46
CA PHE A 45 -4.47 8.17 -9.33
C PHE A 45 -3.01 8.38 -9.71
N ILE A 46 -2.49 7.67 -10.70
CA ILE A 46 -1.05 7.59 -10.98
C ILE A 46 -0.73 8.19 -12.34
N GLU A 47 0.19 9.14 -12.35
CA GLU A 47 0.69 9.73 -13.58
C GLU A 47 1.66 8.80 -14.30
N ASN A 48 1.55 8.73 -15.64
CA ASN A 48 2.41 7.88 -16.48
C ASN A 48 2.43 6.41 -15.99
N PHE A 49 1.25 5.87 -15.69
CA PHE A 49 1.11 4.47 -15.32
C PHE A 49 1.06 3.61 -16.59
N ASP A 50 2.10 2.82 -16.79
CA ASP A 50 2.24 1.89 -17.93
C ASP A 50 2.77 0.54 -17.42
N PRO A 51 1.89 -0.35 -16.94
CA PRO A 51 2.29 -1.64 -16.40
C PRO A 51 2.74 -2.65 -17.47
N HIS A 52 2.49 -2.38 -18.75
CA HIS A 52 2.89 -3.23 -19.86
C HIS A 52 4.28 -2.87 -20.41
N SER A 53 4.90 -1.82 -19.93
CA SER A 53 6.27 -1.47 -20.31
C SER A 53 7.23 -2.62 -20.00
N THR A 54 8.06 -2.97 -20.98
CA THR A 54 9.10 -4.00 -20.78
C THR A 54 10.15 -3.58 -19.76
N ASP A 55 10.31 -2.29 -19.51
CA ASP A 55 11.20 -1.76 -18.49
C ASP A 55 10.74 -2.14 -17.08
N SER A 56 9.44 -2.41 -16.90
CA SER A 56 8.89 -2.86 -15.63
C SER A 56 9.31 -4.28 -15.22
N LEU A 57 9.86 -5.06 -16.14
CA LEU A 57 10.43 -6.40 -15.85
C LEU A 57 11.79 -6.32 -15.18
N PHE A 58 12.47 -5.19 -15.27
CA PHE A 58 13.74 -4.97 -14.61
C PHE A 58 13.53 -4.28 -13.28
N TYR A 59 14.44 -4.53 -12.35
CA TYR A 59 14.41 -3.93 -11.04
C TYR A 59 14.61 -2.41 -11.13
N ASP A 60 13.51 -1.68 -11.27
CA ASP A 60 13.45 -0.24 -11.12
C ASP A 60 12.34 0.12 -10.12
N PRO A 61 12.66 0.69 -8.95
CA PRO A 61 11.68 1.12 -7.97
C PRO A 61 10.61 2.06 -8.54
N LYS A 62 10.94 2.80 -9.61
CA LYS A 62 10.00 3.67 -10.31
C LYS A 62 8.89 2.90 -11.04
N GLN A 63 9.14 1.65 -11.40
CA GLN A 63 8.18 0.77 -12.06
C GLN A 63 7.31 -0.04 -11.07
N SER A 64 7.46 0.19 -9.78
CA SER A 64 6.65 -0.40 -8.71
C SER A 64 5.59 0.58 -8.18
N LYS A 65 4.95 1.32 -9.08
CA LYS A 65 4.00 2.37 -8.70
C LYS A 65 2.75 1.81 -8.05
N TYR A 66 2.19 0.74 -8.62
CA TYR A 66 0.96 0.15 -8.10
C TYR A 66 1.11 -0.39 -6.68
N TYR A 67 2.15 -1.18 -6.43
CA TYR A 67 2.42 -1.69 -5.10
C TYR A 67 2.63 -0.57 -4.08
N ARG A 68 3.46 0.41 -4.43
CA ARG A 68 3.82 1.50 -3.52
C ARG A 68 2.67 2.47 -3.27
N LEU A 69 2.00 2.94 -4.32
CA LEU A 69 1.00 4.01 -4.19
C LEU A 69 -0.38 3.47 -3.81
N ILE A 70 -0.78 2.34 -4.36
CA ILE A 70 -2.11 1.77 -4.12
C ILE A 70 -2.08 0.71 -3.03
N LEU A 71 -1.33 -0.38 -3.22
CA LEU A 71 -1.42 -1.53 -2.31
C LEU A 71 -0.84 -1.28 -0.93
N GLN A 72 0.32 -0.64 -0.80
CA GLN A 72 0.88 -0.31 0.51
C GLN A 72 -0.05 0.62 1.30
N ASN A 73 -0.61 1.63 0.65
CA ASN A 73 -1.56 2.52 1.30
C ASN A 73 -2.84 1.80 1.70
N LEU A 74 -3.37 0.92 0.83
CA LEU A 74 -4.53 0.10 1.15
C LEU A 74 -4.28 -0.82 2.35
N PHE A 75 -3.17 -1.55 2.35
CA PHE A 75 -2.85 -2.51 3.40
C PHE A 75 -2.59 -1.84 4.74
N PHE A 76 -1.68 -0.87 4.78
CA PHE A 76 -1.11 -0.37 6.02
C PHE A 76 -1.75 0.93 6.51
N ALA A 77 -2.20 1.78 5.61
CA ALA A 77 -2.80 3.06 5.97
C ALA A 77 -4.33 3.03 6.06
N MET A 78 -4.98 2.01 5.47
CA MET A 78 -6.43 1.90 5.42
C MET A 78 -6.95 0.66 6.15
N LEU A 79 -6.68 -0.54 5.62
CA LEU A 79 -7.20 -1.79 6.20
C LEU A 79 -6.69 -2.08 7.60
N ASN A 80 -5.44 -1.74 7.90
CA ASN A 80 -4.82 -1.94 9.22
C ASN A 80 -4.96 -0.72 10.15
N ARG A 81 -5.95 0.14 9.89
CA ARG A 81 -6.12 1.33 10.69
C ARG A 81 -7.56 1.48 11.19
N PRO A 82 -7.74 1.76 12.50
CA PRO A 82 -9.06 2.07 13.03
C PRO A 82 -9.67 3.28 12.32
N ILE A 83 -10.96 3.17 12.03
CA ILE A 83 -11.72 4.20 11.33
C ILE A 83 -12.19 5.28 12.30
N LYS A 84 -12.32 4.95 13.58
CA LYS A 84 -12.73 5.90 14.62
C LYS A 84 -11.59 6.86 14.91
N ASP A 85 -11.89 8.14 14.77
CA ASP A 85 -11.09 9.16 15.43
C ASP A 85 -11.35 9.04 16.92
N GLU A 86 -10.33 8.60 17.67
CA GLU A 86 -10.42 8.46 19.14
C GLU A 86 -10.78 9.79 19.84
N GLU A 87 -10.58 10.91 19.15
CA GLU A 87 -10.88 12.25 19.70
C GLU A 87 -12.33 12.68 19.50
N SER A 88 -13.02 12.20 18.46
CA SER A 88 -14.39 12.65 18.17
C SER A 88 -15.50 11.68 18.54
N GLY A 89 -15.19 10.39 18.71
CA GLY A 89 -16.17 9.36 19.08
C GLY A 89 -17.32 9.17 18.09
N ASN A 90 -17.27 9.81 16.94
CA ASN A 90 -18.36 9.89 15.99
C ASN A 90 -18.10 8.98 14.79
N ASP A 91 -18.90 7.93 14.64
CA ASP A 91 -18.82 6.97 13.53
C ASP A 91 -19.15 7.58 12.16
N GLU A 92 -19.73 8.78 12.11
CA GLU A 92 -20.12 9.45 10.87
C GLU A 92 -18.93 10.13 10.15
N ASN A 93 -17.83 10.41 10.86
CA ASN A 93 -16.64 11.04 10.29
C ASN A 93 -15.52 10.01 10.05
N ARG A 94 -15.79 9.05 9.20
CA ARG A 94 -14.83 8.08 8.75
C ARG A 94 -13.68 8.76 7.98
N ARG A 95 -12.51 8.88 8.59
CA ARG A 95 -11.36 9.52 7.95
C ARG A 95 -10.07 8.74 8.16
N PHE A 96 -9.45 8.33 7.06
CA PHE A 96 -8.06 7.94 7.10
C PHE A 96 -7.20 9.20 7.21
N VAL A 97 -6.48 9.32 8.30
CA VAL A 97 -5.71 10.52 8.60
C VAL A 97 -4.41 10.49 7.82
N THR A 98 -4.15 11.55 7.05
CA THR A 98 -2.96 11.67 6.21
C THR A 98 -1.74 12.17 6.97
N ASP A 99 -1.93 12.89 8.06
CA ASP A 99 -0.88 13.70 8.70
C ASP A 99 -0.38 13.16 10.05
N ARG A 100 -0.85 11.99 10.46
CA ARG A 100 -0.42 11.37 11.72
C ARG A 100 0.63 10.29 11.46
N ARG A 101 1.60 10.22 12.37
CA ARG A 101 2.55 9.09 12.40
C ARG A 101 1.80 7.78 12.55
N TYR A 102 2.24 6.76 11.86
CA TYR A 102 1.71 5.42 11.98
C TYR A 102 1.84 4.94 13.44
N LYS A 103 0.70 4.70 14.10
CA LYS A 103 0.65 4.16 15.46
C LYS A 103 0.50 2.64 15.40
N GLY A 104 1.26 1.92 16.20
CA GLY A 104 1.01 0.50 16.44
C GLY A 104 2.05 -0.48 15.90
N VAL A 105 3.02 -0.01 15.16
CA VAL A 105 4.23 -0.77 14.86
C VAL A 105 5.39 0.10 15.28
N SER A 106 6.48 -0.49 15.74
CA SER A 106 7.61 0.22 16.34
C SER A 106 7.77 1.62 15.74
N THR A 107 7.84 2.59 16.59
CA THR A 107 7.64 4.03 16.41
C THR A 107 8.50 4.72 15.36
N ASP A 108 9.12 3.99 14.45
CA ASP A 108 10.24 4.55 13.74
C ASP A 108 10.36 4.12 12.27
N TYR A 109 9.21 4.00 11.60
CA TYR A 109 9.23 3.87 10.13
C TYR A 109 9.62 5.16 9.42
N ASN A 110 9.88 6.23 10.16
CA ASN A 110 10.15 7.55 9.60
C ASN A 110 9.03 8.01 8.63
N ILE A 111 7.79 7.64 8.96
CA ILE A 111 6.62 7.98 8.16
C ILE A 111 6.03 9.26 8.72
N ASN A 112 6.17 10.33 7.95
CA ASN A 112 5.61 11.63 8.32
C ASN A 112 4.12 11.76 7.94
N ASN A 113 3.67 10.89 7.05
CA ASN A 113 2.34 10.94 6.47
C ASN A 113 1.82 9.51 6.29
N LEU A 114 0.57 9.25 6.68
CA LEU A 114 -0.03 7.91 6.55
C LEU A 114 -0.31 7.50 5.12
N LEU A 115 -0.74 8.44 4.29
CA LEU A 115 -0.79 8.23 2.85
C LEU A 115 0.61 8.44 2.30
N ARG A 116 1.28 7.33 2.05
CA ARG A 116 2.65 7.32 1.53
C ARG A 116 2.71 7.76 0.08
N TYR A 117 3.86 8.33 -0.28
CA TYR A 117 4.17 8.75 -1.64
C TYR A 117 3.18 9.76 -2.23
N ARG A 118 2.59 10.64 -1.39
CA ARG A 118 1.59 11.60 -1.82
C ARG A 118 2.05 12.46 -3.01
N SER A 119 3.33 12.80 -3.06
CA SER A 119 3.91 13.59 -4.17
C SER A 119 4.06 12.82 -5.49
N GLU A 120 3.92 11.51 -5.47
CA GLU A 120 4.03 10.67 -6.68
C GLU A 120 2.66 10.38 -7.33
N PHE A 121 1.57 10.75 -6.67
CA PHE A 121 0.25 10.73 -7.28
C PHE A 121 0.12 11.88 -8.27
N LYS A 122 -0.70 11.68 -9.29
CA LYS A 122 -1.10 12.79 -10.16
C LYS A 122 -1.88 13.86 -9.37
N ASP A 123 -2.03 15.04 -9.95
CA ASP A 123 -2.77 16.14 -9.32
C ASP A 123 -4.19 15.69 -8.91
N GLY A 124 -4.54 15.90 -7.65
CA GLY A 124 -5.81 15.43 -7.07
C GLY A 124 -5.95 13.91 -6.86
N GLY A 125 -5.00 13.09 -7.35
CA GLY A 125 -5.10 11.63 -7.31
C GLY A 125 -5.07 11.07 -5.89
N ALA A 126 -4.24 11.62 -5.03
CA ALA A 126 -4.16 11.21 -3.62
C ALA A 126 -5.47 11.52 -2.86
N ASP A 127 -6.07 12.68 -3.10
CA ASP A 127 -7.33 13.07 -2.46
C ASP A 127 -8.49 12.19 -2.97
N ARG A 128 -8.49 11.88 -4.26
CA ARG A 128 -9.46 10.96 -4.85
C ARG A 128 -9.35 9.55 -4.27
N LEU A 129 -8.13 9.04 -4.07
CA LEU A 129 -7.90 7.75 -3.43
C LEU A 129 -8.49 7.73 -2.01
N LEU A 130 -8.24 8.78 -1.23
CA LEU A 130 -8.74 8.91 0.14
C LEU A 130 -10.27 9.04 0.19
N GLU A 131 -10.86 9.81 -0.71
CA GLU A 131 -12.31 9.95 -0.80
C GLU A 131 -12.99 8.60 -1.02
N LEU A 132 -12.51 7.82 -1.99
CA LEU A 132 -13.04 6.49 -2.26
C LEU A 132 -12.79 5.53 -1.10
N ALA A 133 -11.60 5.55 -0.50
CA ALA A 133 -11.29 4.71 0.65
C ALA A 133 -12.18 5.04 1.85
N ASN A 134 -12.36 6.32 2.16
CA ASN A 134 -13.21 6.76 3.26
C ASN A 134 -14.68 6.38 3.09
N SER A 135 -15.15 6.27 1.85
CA SER A 135 -16.53 5.89 1.58
C SER A 135 -16.81 4.40 1.78
N GLN A 136 -15.79 3.53 1.68
CA GLN A 136 -16.04 2.11 1.48
C GLN A 136 -15.10 1.17 2.23
N VAL A 137 -13.79 1.48 2.35
CA VAL A 137 -12.79 0.53 2.88
C VAL A 137 -12.97 0.30 4.38
N PRO A 138 -13.14 -0.96 4.84
CA PRO A 138 -13.29 -1.26 6.27
C PRO A 138 -11.97 -1.21 7.02
N PHE A 139 -12.04 -1.12 8.35
CA PHE A 139 -10.94 -1.50 9.22
C PHE A 139 -11.02 -3.00 9.51
N LEU A 140 -9.90 -3.68 9.37
CA LEU A 140 -9.75 -5.10 9.67
C LEU A 140 -8.70 -5.27 10.76
N SER A 141 -9.15 -5.55 11.98
CA SER A 141 -8.24 -5.90 13.04
C SER A 141 -7.69 -7.32 12.83
N GLY A 142 -6.38 -7.47 12.78
CA GLY A 142 -5.73 -8.78 12.63
C GLY A 142 -4.35 -8.67 12.00
N GLY A 143 -3.50 -9.67 12.22
CA GLY A 143 -2.10 -9.64 11.79
C GLY A 143 -1.87 -9.67 10.27
N LEU A 144 -2.92 -9.93 9.46
CA LEU A 144 -2.75 -10.07 7.99
C LEU A 144 -2.21 -8.80 7.34
N PHE A 145 -2.70 -7.63 7.76
CA PHE A 145 -2.30 -6.32 7.23
C PHE A 145 -1.31 -5.58 8.14
N GLU A 146 -0.78 -6.25 9.15
CA GLU A 146 0.28 -5.70 9.97
C GLU A 146 1.58 -5.59 9.16
N CYS A 147 2.26 -4.45 9.28
CA CYS A 147 3.58 -4.28 8.69
C CYS A 147 4.62 -4.99 9.56
N LEU A 148 5.40 -5.87 8.94
CA LEU A 148 6.44 -6.66 9.62
C LEU A 148 7.86 -6.14 9.38
N ASP A 149 8.01 -4.92 8.88
CA ASP A 149 9.34 -4.33 8.72
C ASP A 149 10.05 -4.29 10.08
N ASP A 150 11.24 -4.85 10.11
CA ASP A 150 12.14 -4.87 11.27
C ASP A 150 13.36 -4.00 10.97
N LYS A 151 13.31 -2.75 11.42
CA LYS A 151 14.38 -1.80 11.19
C LYS A 151 15.65 -2.11 11.96
N ASP A 152 15.52 -2.73 13.12
CA ASP A 152 16.66 -2.99 14.02
C ASP A 152 17.56 -4.07 13.41
N ASN A 153 16.97 -5.00 12.67
CA ASN A 153 17.67 -6.01 11.90
C ASN A 153 17.84 -5.64 10.40
N GLY A 154 17.40 -4.45 9.99
CA GLY A 154 17.51 -4.00 8.61
C GLY A 154 16.61 -4.78 7.62
N MET A 155 15.57 -5.43 8.13
CA MET A 155 14.66 -6.26 7.32
C MET A 155 13.38 -5.51 6.99
N TYR A 156 13.07 -5.38 5.70
CA TYR A 156 11.94 -4.60 5.20
C TYR A 156 11.01 -5.48 4.37
N TYR A 157 10.34 -6.44 5.03
CA TYR A 157 9.44 -7.41 4.41
C TYR A 157 8.29 -6.78 3.60
N ASP A 158 7.82 -5.65 4.04
CA ASP A 158 6.69 -4.96 3.44
C ASP A 158 7.09 -3.64 2.75
N GLY A 159 8.31 -3.18 2.99
CA GLY A 159 8.86 -1.96 2.38
C GLY A 159 8.09 -0.69 2.72
N PHE A 160 7.41 -0.65 3.86
CA PHE A 160 6.55 0.48 4.24
C PHE A 160 7.32 1.68 4.82
N SER A 161 8.59 1.52 5.13
CA SER A 161 9.46 2.61 5.57
C SER A 161 9.81 3.57 4.43
N GLU A 162 9.91 4.87 4.71
CA GLU A 162 10.42 5.87 3.76
C GLU A 162 11.94 5.88 3.65
N ARG A 163 12.65 5.01 4.35
CA ARG A 163 14.11 4.91 4.25
C ARG A 163 14.50 4.42 2.87
N LYS A 164 15.58 4.99 2.35
CA LYS A 164 16.12 4.62 1.04
C LYS A 164 16.38 3.11 0.91
N ALA A 165 16.94 2.48 1.95
CA ALA A 165 17.18 1.04 1.96
C ALA A 165 15.89 0.21 1.77
N SER A 166 14.78 0.62 2.37
CA SER A 166 13.47 -0.02 2.19
C SER A 166 12.96 0.12 0.76
N LEU A 167 13.12 1.30 0.17
CA LEU A 167 12.69 1.58 -1.21
C LEU A 167 13.50 0.80 -2.25
N GLU A 168 14.76 0.51 -1.95
CA GLU A 168 15.67 -0.22 -2.83
C GLU A 168 15.56 -1.74 -2.68
N GLN A 169 15.11 -2.24 -1.53
CA GLN A 169 15.11 -3.67 -1.22
C GLN A 169 13.83 -4.40 -1.62
N LEU A 170 12.67 -3.73 -1.61
CA LEU A 170 11.41 -4.36 -1.95
C LEU A 170 10.72 -3.62 -3.08
N SER A 171 10.66 -4.26 -4.23
CA SER A 171 9.96 -3.78 -5.40
C SER A 171 9.16 -4.91 -6.03
N PHE A 172 7.90 -4.61 -6.37
CA PHE A 172 7.06 -5.50 -7.15
C PHE A 172 6.68 -4.75 -8.43
N PRO A 173 7.27 -5.11 -9.58
CA PRO A 173 7.00 -4.46 -10.85
C PRO A 173 5.50 -4.41 -11.17
N ASP A 174 5.03 -3.31 -11.72
CA ASP A 174 3.62 -3.12 -12.08
C ASP A 174 3.12 -4.20 -13.06
N TYR A 175 4.01 -4.72 -13.88
CA TYR A 175 3.74 -5.83 -14.79
C TYR A 175 3.21 -7.09 -14.09
N PHE A 176 3.61 -7.37 -12.86
CA PHE A 176 3.11 -8.53 -12.11
C PHE A 176 1.62 -8.47 -11.81
N PHE A 177 1.05 -7.30 -11.82
CA PHE A 177 -0.36 -7.11 -11.47
C PHE A 177 -1.25 -6.98 -12.70
N PHE A 178 -0.72 -6.48 -13.80
CA PHE A 178 -1.48 -6.11 -15.00
C PHE A 178 -0.90 -6.66 -16.30
N GLY A 179 0.31 -7.20 -16.29
CA GLY A 179 0.91 -7.85 -17.45
C GLY A 179 0.19 -9.15 -17.81
N GLU A 180 0.17 -9.48 -19.11
CA GLU A 180 -0.32 -10.76 -19.62
C GLU A 180 0.75 -11.85 -19.51
#